data_9ba9c58df1bbefd4a7939ed093e87307
#
_entry.id   9ba9c58df1bbefd4a7939ed093e87307
#
_cell.length_a   1.000
_cell.length_b   1.000
_cell.length_c   1.000
_cell.angle_alpha   90.00
_cell.angle_beta   90.00
_cell.angle_gamma   90.00
#
_symmetry.space_group_name_H-M   'P 1'
#
loop_
_entity.id
_entity.type
_entity.pdbx_description
1 polymer ?
#
loop_
_entity_poly.entity_id
_entity_poly.type
_entity_poly.pdbx_seq_one_letter_code
_entity_poly.pdbx_strand_id
1 'polypeptide(L)'
;GLLQKGRLIDYIENFIMFRNQKNKIIAKNHQYFGVNNLMESVKNRAELQGKLGVFWHTQGSGKSFSMVFFVRKVRRKISGNFTFLIITDREDLDDQIHKNFVKTEVIGQKEECQPKNGKQLRDYLQTNKSFIFTLIHKFRYDKGKKYPVLSTRDDIIVLVDEAHRTQYKDLAENMRTALPNANYIAFTGTPLLGSKRLTNQWFGNYVSEYNFAQSVEDGSTVPLFYSRRVPEVGLENDFLDDDVVDIIEEENLNEDETRLLENSSSRILEVIKREDRIDKIAQDIAHHFPRRGFLGKGMVVSVDKYTTVKMYDKVQHYWAIEKQKIMQERNSAATKEQRDELTRILNAPAEDERCHAGRPGY
;
A
#
# COMPACT_ATOMS: atom_id res chain seq x y z
N GLY A 1 -22.94 21.78 7.64
CA GLY A 1 -23.11 20.43 7.09
C GLY A 1 -23.08 20.41 5.56
N LEU A 2 -23.22 19.26 4.96
CA LEU A 2 -23.19 19.06 3.50
C LEU A 2 -24.33 19.84 2.78
N LEU A 3 -25.47 20.03 3.44
CA LEU A 3 -26.64 20.70 2.89
C LEU A 3 -26.49 22.24 2.73
N GLN A 4 -25.38 22.82 3.17
CA GLN A 4 -25.08 24.21 2.81
C GLN A 4 -24.99 24.32 1.30
N LYS A 5 -25.71 25.26 0.69
CA LYS A 5 -25.89 25.39 -0.77
C LYS A 5 -24.57 25.28 -1.56
N GLY A 6 -23.54 26.05 -1.18
CA GLY A 6 -22.25 26.03 -1.86
C GLY A 6 -21.53 24.68 -1.75
N ARG A 7 -21.59 24.01 -0.60
CA ARG A 7 -20.99 22.70 -0.40
C ARG A 7 -21.74 21.61 -1.17
N LEU A 8 -23.07 21.68 -1.20
CA LEU A 8 -23.88 20.72 -1.92
C LEU A 8 -23.61 20.79 -3.43
N ILE A 9 -23.53 21.99 -3.99
CA ILE A 9 -23.21 22.20 -5.41
C ILE A 9 -21.80 21.66 -5.71
N ASP A 10 -20.81 22.06 -4.91
CA ASP A 10 -19.44 21.56 -5.07
C ASP A 10 -19.35 20.03 -4.99
N TYR A 11 -20.11 19.43 -4.08
CA TYR A 11 -20.17 17.99 -3.91
C TYR A 11 -20.76 17.28 -5.12
N ILE A 12 -21.89 17.78 -5.63
CA ILE A 12 -22.54 17.21 -6.81
C ILE A 12 -21.64 17.32 -8.05
N GLU A 13 -21.02 18.48 -8.26
CA GLU A 13 -20.17 18.70 -9.42
C GLU A 13 -18.86 17.91 -9.43
N ASN A 14 -18.21 17.80 -8.26
CA ASN A 14 -16.80 17.38 -8.21
C ASN A 14 -16.58 16.05 -7.48
N PHE A 15 -17.54 15.59 -6.65
CA PHE A 15 -17.38 14.44 -5.76
C PHE A 15 -18.37 13.30 -6.05
N ILE A 16 -19.07 13.38 -7.16
CA ILE A 16 -19.87 12.30 -7.74
C ILE A 16 -19.31 11.97 -9.11
N MET A 17 -19.07 10.72 -9.38
CA MET A 17 -18.63 10.23 -10.68
C MET A 17 -19.21 8.85 -10.98
N PHE A 18 -19.09 8.42 -12.22
CA PHE A 18 -19.51 7.09 -12.65
C PHE A 18 -18.31 6.27 -13.09
N ARG A 19 -18.27 5.01 -12.69
CA ARG A 19 -17.31 4.02 -13.13
C ARG A 19 -17.95 3.15 -14.20
N ASN A 20 -17.35 3.08 -15.38
CA ASN A 20 -17.90 2.38 -16.56
C ASN A 20 -19.34 2.82 -16.89
N GLN A 21 -19.68 4.08 -16.66
CA GLN A 21 -21.01 4.67 -16.90
C GLN A 21 -22.18 4.00 -16.13
N LYS A 22 -21.90 3.06 -15.26
CA LYS A 22 -22.91 2.25 -14.54
C LYS A 22 -22.86 2.45 -13.03
N ASN A 23 -21.70 2.33 -12.43
CA ASN A 23 -21.55 2.36 -10.98
C ASN A 23 -21.26 3.77 -10.49
N LYS A 24 -22.18 4.34 -9.73
CA LYS A 24 -21.99 5.65 -9.10
C LYS A 24 -20.95 5.53 -7.96
N ILE A 25 -19.96 6.41 -7.99
CA ILE A 25 -18.97 6.59 -6.92
C ILE A 25 -19.21 7.96 -6.29
N ILE A 26 -19.36 7.96 -4.98
CA ILE A 26 -19.61 9.15 -4.18
C ILE A 26 -18.48 9.27 -3.18
N ALA A 27 -17.89 10.45 -3.05
CA ALA A 27 -16.82 10.68 -2.09
C ALA A 27 -17.30 10.53 -0.66
N LYS A 28 -16.51 9.87 0.17
CA LYS A 28 -16.70 9.86 1.61
C LYS A 28 -16.31 11.21 2.22
N ASN A 29 -16.74 11.45 3.46
CA ASN A 29 -16.51 12.71 4.16
C ASN A 29 -15.02 13.12 4.20
N HIS A 30 -14.14 12.20 4.61
CA HIS A 30 -12.68 12.42 4.64
C HIS A 30 -12.09 12.73 3.26
N GLN A 31 -12.62 12.13 2.19
CA GLN A 31 -12.19 12.41 0.82
C GLN A 31 -12.60 13.83 0.38
N TYR A 32 -13.83 14.24 0.70
CA TYR A 32 -14.33 15.57 0.38
C TYR A 32 -13.47 16.67 1.01
N PHE A 33 -13.24 16.59 2.31
CA PHE A 33 -12.44 17.61 3.02
C PHE A 33 -10.96 17.54 2.59
N GLY A 34 -10.38 16.33 2.51
CA GLY A 34 -8.99 16.18 2.13
C GLY A 34 -8.69 16.73 0.73
N VAL A 35 -9.55 16.44 -0.25
CA VAL A 35 -9.41 16.97 -1.60
C VAL A 35 -9.58 18.49 -1.62
N ASN A 36 -10.51 19.05 -0.85
CA ASN A 36 -10.67 20.50 -0.77
C ASN A 36 -9.45 21.18 -0.15
N ASN A 37 -8.85 20.60 0.87
CA ASN A 37 -7.60 21.12 1.44
C ASN A 37 -6.46 21.09 0.42
N LEU A 38 -6.34 20.00 -0.37
CA LEU A 38 -5.36 19.94 -1.47
C LEU A 38 -5.63 21.02 -2.54
N MET A 39 -6.88 21.32 -2.84
CA MET A 39 -7.23 22.40 -3.77
C MET A 39 -6.71 23.76 -3.30
N GLU A 40 -6.80 24.05 -1.99
CA GLU A 40 -6.22 25.27 -1.43
C GLU A 40 -4.69 25.27 -1.53
N SER A 41 -4.03 24.11 -1.28
CA SER A 41 -2.57 23.99 -1.48
C SER A 41 -2.18 24.27 -2.94
N VAL A 42 -2.95 23.80 -3.92
CA VAL A 42 -2.66 24.08 -5.36
C VAL A 42 -2.82 25.56 -5.69
N LYS A 43 -3.81 26.22 -5.09
CA LYS A 43 -3.99 27.68 -5.28
C LYS A 43 -2.80 28.47 -4.72
N ASN A 44 -2.27 28.02 -3.58
CA ASN A 44 -1.15 28.67 -2.88
C ASN A 44 0.22 28.05 -3.22
N ARG A 45 0.32 27.30 -4.34
CA ARG A 45 1.52 26.51 -4.69
C ARG A 45 2.82 27.32 -4.77
N ALA A 46 2.74 28.58 -5.15
CA ALA A 46 3.89 29.45 -5.21
C ALA A 46 4.48 29.73 -3.82
N GLU A 47 3.62 30.00 -2.84
CA GLU A 47 4.01 30.26 -1.44
C GLU A 47 4.54 28.99 -0.78
N LEU A 48 3.98 27.83 -1.15
CA LEU A 48 4.36 26.50 -0.67
C LEU A 48 5.63 25.96 -1.35
N GLN A 49 6.23 26.69 -2.29
CA GLN A 49 7.43 26.29 -3.01
C GLN A 49 7.35 24.88 -3.59
N GLY A 50 6.18 24.54 -4.15
CA GLY A 50 5.90 23.22 -4.73
C GLY A 50 5.70 22.07 -3.73
N LYS A 51 5.69 22.33 -2.41
CA LYS A 51 5.41 21.31 -1.38
C LYS A 51 3.93 21.37 -0.99
N LEU A 52 3.06 20.75 -1.78
CA LEU A 52 1.60 20.88 -1.61
C LEU A 52 1.05 20.14 -0.39
N GLY A 53 1.78 19.17 0.15
CA GLY A 53 1.46 18.53 1.41
C GLY A 53 1.36 17.01 1.36
N VAL A 54 1.05 16.45 2.52
CA VAL A 54 0.88 15.01 2.74
C VAL A 54 -0.59 14.71 2.96
N PHE A 55 -1.14 13.82 2.13
CA PHE A 55 -2.48 13.27 2.23
C PHE A 55 -2.39 11.90 2.92
N TRP A 56 -2.54 11.91 4.24
CA TRP A 56 -2.45 10.72 5.06
C TRP A 56 -3.82 10.11 5.30
N HIS A 57 -4.14 9.09 4.55
CA HIS A 57 -5.35 8.29 4.75
C HIS A 57 -5.00 6.82 4.84
N THR A 58 -5.51 6.12 5.85
CA THR A 58 -5.22 4.71 6.10
C THR A 58 -5.52 3.82 4.87
N GLN A 59 -4.95 2.63 4.84
CA GLN A 59 -5.24 1.67 3.76
C GLN A 59 -6.73 1.32 3.72
N GLY A 60 -7.28 1.12 2.52
CA GLY A 60 -8.71 0.87 2.34
C GLY A 60 -9.62 2.10 2.38
N SER A 61 -9.12 3.30 2.70
CA SER A 61 -9.90 4.54 2.75
C SER A 61 -10.31 5.11 1.38
N GLY A 62 -9.82 4.53 0.28
CA GLY A 62 -10.14 4.98 -1.08
C GLY A 62 -9.21 6.06 -1.63
N LYS A 63 -7.92 6.10 -1.23
CA LYS A 63 -6.91 7.07 -1.71
C LYS A 63 -6.87 7.22 -3.22
N SER A 64 -6.93 6.12 -3.98
CA SER A 64 -6.91 6.16 -5.45
C SER A 64 -8.09 6.95 -6.03
N PHE A 65 -9.28 6.87 -5.43
CA PHE A 65 -10.42 7.69 -5.82
C PHE A 65 -10.27 9.15 -5.36
N SER A 66 -9.62 9.39 -4.23
CA SER A 66 -9.28 10.76 -3.79
C SER A 66 -8.36 11.44 -4.82
N MET A 67 -7.39 10.72 -5.40
CA MET A 67 -6.55 11.23 -6.50
C MET A 67 -7.41 11.59 -7.72
N VAL A 68 -8.36 10.73 -8.11
CA VAL A 68 -9.27 10.97 -9.23
C VAL A 68 -10.13 12.23 -8.99
N PHE A 69 -10.74 12.36 -7.80
CA PHE A 69 -11.54 13.53 -7.44
C PHE A 69 -10.70 14.81 -7.47
N PHE A 70 -9.49 14.75 -6.91
CA PHE A 70 -8.56 15.87 -6.88
C PHE A 70 -8.21 16.35 -8.30
N VAL A 71 -7.76 15.44 -9.15
CA VAL A 71 -7.36 15.75 -10.53
C VAL A 71 -8.52 16.34 -11.33
N ARG A 72 -9.71 15.72 -11.24
CA ARG A 72 -10.92 16.25 -11.89
C ARG A 72 -11.24 17.67 -11.42
N LYS A 73 -11.14 17.91 -10.12
CA LYS A 73 -11.46 19.21 -9.53
C LYS A 73 -10.44 20.28 -9.92
N VAL A 74 -9.14 19.96 -9.92
CA VAL A 74 -8.10 20.87 -10.42
C VAL A 74 -8.38 21.27 -11.86
N ARG A 75 -8.59 20.31 -12.76
CA ARG A 75 -8.87 20.58 -14.18
C ARG A 75 -10.12 21.43 -14.42
N ARG A 76 -11.12 21.35 -13.54
CA ARG A 76 -12.37 22.10 -13.66
C ARG A 76 -12.30 23.50 -13.07
N LYS A 77 -11.58 23.66 -11.96
CA LYS A 77 -11.66 24.87 -11.13
C LYS A 77 -10.43 25.76 -11.18
N ILE A 78 -9.31 25.23 -11.69
CA ILE A 78 -8.06 25.99 -11.81
C ILE A 78 -7.65 26.06 -13.26
N SER A 79 -7.50 27.28 -13.79
CA SER A 79 -7.02 27.49 -15.14
C SER A 79 -5.54 27.13 -15.24
N GLY A 80 -5.15 26.48 -16.33
CA GLY A 80 -3.76 26.07 -16.58
C GLY A 80 -3.68 24.81 -17.42
N ASN A 81 -2.49 24.53 -17.93
CA ASN A 81 -2.22 23.36 -18.75
C ASN A 81 -1.50 22.29 -17.91
N PHE A 82 -2.18 21.81 -16.87
CA PHE A 82 -1.59 20.90 -15.90
C PHE A 82 -1.21 19.55 -16.49
N THR A 83 0.01 19.12 -16.19
CA THR A 83 0.46 17.74 -16.31
C THR A 83 0.38 17.06 -14.95
N PHE A 84 -0.36 15.94 -14.87
CA PHE A 84 -0.43 15.11 -13.66
C PHE A 84 0.51 13.91 -13.82
N LEU A 85 1.56 13.86 -12.99
CA LEU A 85 2.51 12.77 -12.93
C LEU A 85 2.19 11.92 -11.70
N ILE A 86 1.66 10.72 -11.93
CA ILE A 86 1.31 9.77 -10.87
C ILE A 86 2.43 8.75 -10.75
N ILE A 87 3.02 8.65 -9.54
CA ILE A 87 4.18 7.79 -9.26
C ILE A 87 3.81 6.77 -8.21
N THR A 88 4.10 5.51 -8.51
CA THR A 88 3.94 4.38 -7.60
C THR A 88 5.25 3.60 -7.47
N ASP A 89 5.30 2.66 -6.53
CA ASP A 89 6.45 1.77 -6.32
C ASP A 89 6.29 0.40 -6.99
N ARG A 90 5.05 0.00 -7.32
CA ARG A 90 4.70 -1.34 -7.81
C ARG A 90 3.83 -1.29 -9.05
N GLU A 91 4.06 -2.21 -9.97
CA GLU A 91 3.33 -2.31 -11.25
C GLU A 91 1.83 -2.57 -11.05
N ASP A 92 1.47 -3.45 -10.11
CA ASP A 92 0.08 -3.76 -9.82
C ASP A 92 -0.71 -2.54 -9.30
N LEU A 93 -0.06 -1.67 -8.51
CA LEU A 93 -0.66 -0.42 -8.03
C LEU A 93 -0.76 0.61 -9.15
N ASP A 94 0.28 0.77 -9.98
CA ASP A 94 0.27 1.65 -11.16
C ASP A 94 -0.90 1.30 -12.09
N ASP A 95 -1.02 0.04 -12.43
CA ASP A 95 -2.12 -0.48 -13.25
C ASP A 95 -3.49 -0.27 -12.60
N GLN A 96 -3.61 -0.48 -11.29
CA GLN A 96 -4.87 -0.29 -10.58
C GLN A 96 -5.30 1.18 -10.58
N ILE A 97 -4.37 2.10 -10.30
CA ILE A 97 -4.65 3.53 -10.29
C ILE A 97 -4.99 3.99 -11.71
N HIS A 98 -4.17 3.64 -12.70
CA HIS A 98 -4.43 3.95 -14.10
C HIS A 98 -5.82 3.46 -14.56
N LYS A 99 -6.16 2.19 -14.28
CA LYS A 99 -7.50 1.63 -14.57
C LYS A 99 -8.64 2.39 -13.90
N ASN A 100 -8.43 2.93 -12.70
CA ASN A 100 -9.45 3.77 -12.04
C ASN A 100 -9.65 5.09 -12.78
N PHE A 101 -8.60 5.75 -13.26
CA PHE A 101 -8.68 6.97 -14.05
C PHE A 101 -9.37 6.73 -15.40
N VAL A 102 -9.05 5.63 -16.09
CA VAL A 102 -9.70 5.24 -17.36
C VAL A 102 -11.18 4.91 -17.15
N LYS A 103 -11.50 4.08 -16.14
CA LYS A 103 -12.88 3.65 -15.85
C LYS A 103 -13.79 4.79 -15.39
N THR A 104 -13.23 5.88 -14.90
CA THR A 104 -13.96 7.10 -14.51
C THR A 104 -13.92 8.19 -15.57
N GLU A 105 -13.42 7.86 -16.78
CA GLU A 105 -13.37 8.75 -17.94
C GLU A 105 -12.57 10.05 -17.74
N VAL A 106 -11.65 10.04 -16.78
CA VAL A 106 -10.70 11.14 -16.58
C VAL A 106 -9.62 11.11 -17.66
N ILE A 107 -9.30 9.91 -18.13
CA ILE A 107 -8.36 9.62 -19.21
C ILE A 107 -9.06 8.82 -20.28
N GLY A 108 -8.79 9.15 -21.55
CA GLY A 108 -9.28 8.39 -22.68
C GLY A 108 -8.70 6.97 -22.75
N GLN A 109 -9.50 5.99 -23.18
CA GLN A 109 -9.10 4.58 -23.26
C GLN A 109 -7.88 4.32 -24.15
N LYS A 110 -7.62 5.18 -25.14
CA LYS A 110 -6.52 5.07 -26.11
C LYS A 110 -5.34 6.00 -25.79
N GLU A 111 -5.39 6.71 -24.66
CA GLU A 111 -4.34 7.66 -24.31
C GLU A 111 -3.12 6.92 -23.75
N GLU A 112 -1.99 7.04 -24.46
CA GLU A 112 -0.72 6.46 -24.00
C GLU A 112 -0.09 7.35 -22.93
N CYS A 113 -0.25 6.95 -21.67
CA CYS A 113 0.24 7.69 -20.50
C CYS A 113 1.13 6.85 -19.55
N GLN A 114 1.39 5.58 -19.88
CA GLN A 114 2.30 4.71 -19.15
C GLN A 114 3.60 4.48 -19.95
N PRO A 115 4.72 5.18 -19.64
CA PRO A 115 6.00 4.96 -20.32
C PRO A 115 6.56 3.59 -20.00
N LYS A 116 7.05 2.87 -21.00
CA LYS A 116 7.59 1.50 -20.87
C LYS A 116 8.93 1.46 -20.11
N ASN A 117 9.75 2.51 -20.24
CA ASN A 117 11.09 2.58 -19.66
C ASN A 117 11.49 4.03 -19.30
N GLY A 118 12.65 4.20 -18.66
CA GLY A 118 13.15 5.50 -18.26
C GLY A 118 13.44 6.48 -19.41
N LYS A 119 13.79 5.97 -20.61
CA LYS A 119 13.97 6.82 -21.80
C LYS A 119 12.63 7.43 -22.23
N GLN A 120 11.61 6.61 -22.39
CA GLN A 120 10.29 7.07 -22.76
C GLN A 120 9.65 7.97 -21.71
N LEU A 121 9.96 7.74 -20.41
CA LEU A 121 9.54 8.65 -19.35
C LEU A 121 10.15 10.05 -19.53
N ARG A 122 11.45 10.12 -19.87
CA ARG A 122 12.10 11.42 -20.16
C ARG A 122 11.47 12.12 -21.36
N ASP A 123 11.19 11.37 -22.43
CA ASP A 123 10.51 11.91 -23.61
C ASP A 123 9.10 12.43 -23.27
N TYR A 124 8.34 11.72 -22.43
CA TYR A 124 7.00 12.15 -21.99
C TYR A 124 7.06 13.42 -21.14
N LEU A 125 8.04 13.55 -20.26
CA LEU A 125 8.20 14.71 -19.37
C LEU A 125 8.68 15.97 -20.12
N GLN A 126 9.31 15.80 -21.28
CA GLN A 126 9.69 16.90 -22.17
C GLN A 126 8.53 17.32 -23.09
N THR A 127 7.49 16.50 -23.20
CA THR A 127 6.30 16.80 -24.01
C THR A 127 5.17 17.28 -23.11
N ASN A 128 4.17 17.94 -23.71
CA ASN A 128 3.01 18.44 -22.98
C ASN A 128 1.92 17.36 -22.85
N LYS A 129 2.19 16.30 -22.09
CA LYS A 129 1.18 15.27 -21.78
C LYS A 129 0.34 15.67 -20.58
N SER A 130 -0.97 15.46 -20.64
CA SER A 130 -1.87 15.74 -19.52
C SER A 130 -1.69 14.75 -18.36
N PHE A 131 -1.36 13.49 -18.67
CA PHE A 131 -1.20 12.42 -17.70
C PHE A 131 0.02 11.56 -17.98
N ILE A 132 0.74 11.22 -16.93
CA ILE A 132 1.85 10.25 -16.96
C ILE A 132 1.74 9.38 -15.70
N PHE A 133 1.63 8.05 -15.88
CA PHE A 133 1.67 7.06 -14.81
C PHE A 133 2.99 6.32 -14.89
N THR A 134 3.71 6.23 -13.79
CA THR A 134 5.04 5.65 -13.83
C THR A 134 5.48 5.09 -12.49
N LEU A 135 6.48 4.22 -12.56
CA LEU A 135 7.12 3.66 -11.39
C LEU A 135 8.34 4.50 -11.01
N ILE A 136 8.55 4.70 -9.72
CA ILE A 136 9.66 5.52 -9.21
C ILE A 136 11.03 5.03 -9.70
N HIS A 137 11.21 3.71 -9.89
CA HIS A 137 12.47 3.14 -10.35
C HIS A 137 12.85 3.57 -11.79
N LYS A 138 11.92 4.08 -12.59
CA LYS A 138 12.21 4.62 -13.94
C LYS A 138 12.96 5.94 -13.91
N PHE A 139 13.11 6.58 -12.71
CA PHE A 139 14.02 7.69 -12.46
C PHE A 139 15.47 7.27 -12.14
N ARG A 140 15.80 5.99 -12.28
CA ARG A 140 17.19 5.53 -12.22
C ARG A 140 18.01 6.18 -13.33
N TYR A 141 19.27 6.53 -12.97
CA TYR A 141 20.23 7.09 -13.90
C TYR A 141 21.62 6.49 -13.68
N ASP A 142 22.55 6.76 -14.58
CA ASP A 142 23.89 6.21 -14.50
C ASP A 142 24.59 6.65 -13.19
N LYS A 143 25.25 5.70 -12.53
CA LYS A 143 25.98 5.99 -11.30
C LYS A 143 26.99 7.14 -11.54
N GLY A 144 27.00 8.11 -10.63
CA GLY A 144 27.92 9.25 -10.67
C GLY A 144 27.56 10.37 -11.66
N LYS A 145 26.47 10.24 -12.42
CA LYS A 145 25.96 11.31 -13.28
C LYS A 145 24.75 11.98 -12.66
N LYS A 146 24.74 13.31 -12.75
CA LYS A 146 23.58 14.10 -12.31
C LYS A 146 22.40 13.87 -13.27
N TYR A 147 21.22 13.68 -12.71
CA TYR A 147 20.01 13.54 -13.51
C TYR A 147 19.73 14.83 -14.29
N PRO A 148 19.36 14.78 -15.59
CA PRO A 148 19.08 15.97 -16.38
C PRO A 148 17.79 16.66 -15.94
N VAL A 149 17.74 17.99 -16.04
CA VAL A 149 16.48 18.73 -15.95
C VAL A 149 15.66 18.44 -17.20
N LEU A 150 14.45 17.94 -17.02
CA LEU A 150 13.56 17.55 -18.11
C LEU A 150 12.50 18.61 -18.39
N SER A 151 12.04 19.29 -17.35
CA SER A 151 11.06 20.36 -17.48
C SER A 151 11.19 21.37 -16.35
N THR A 152 11.12 22.65 -16.68
CA THR A 152 11.09 23.77 -15.72
C THR A 152 9.67 24.31 -15.50
N ARG A 153 8.66 23.64 -16.01
CA ARG A 153 7.25 24.01 -15.87
C ARG A 153 6.82 23.95 -14.40
N ASP A 154 6.02 24.93 -13.98
CA ASP A 154 5.43 25.04 -12.63
C ASP A 154 4.00 24.52 -12.54
N ASP A 155 3.43 24.08 -13.68
CA ASP A 155 2.10 23.49 -13.79
C ASP A 155 2.13 21.94 -13.84
N ILE A 156 3.25 21.31 -13.45
CA ILE A 156 3.34 19.88 -13.25
C ILE A 156 2.97 19.57 -11.79
N ILE A 157 1.97 18.71 -11.59
CA ILE A 157 1.57 18.20 -10.27
C ILE A 157 1.96 16.73 -10.17
N VAL A 158 2.83 16.42 -9.23
CA VAL A 158 3.35 15.07 -8.97
C VAL A 158 2.62 14.48 -7.77
N LEU A 159 1.90 13.38 -8.00
CA LEU A 159 1.22 12.61 -6.97
C LEU A 159 2.03 11.34 -6.70
N VAL A 160 2.62 11.24 -5.51
CA VAL A 160 3.45 10.07 -5.13
C VAL A 160 2.64 9.19 -4.19
N ASP A 161 2.32 7.98 -4.62
CA ASP A 161 1.68 6.98 -3.77
C ASP A 161 2.72 6.20 -2.96
N GLU A 162 2.37 5.83 -1.73
CA GLU A 162 3.24 5.15 -0.76
C GLU A 162 4.60 5.87 -0.55
N ALA A 163 4.54 7.19 -0.38
CA ALA A 163 5.70 8.10 -0.33
C ALA A 163 6.64 7.88 0.89
N HIS A 164 6.32 6.96 1.79
CA HIS A 164 7.06 6.72 3.04
C HIS A 164 8.30 5.81 2.90
N ARG A 165 8.50 5.16 1.74
CA ARG A 165 9.59 4.19 1.58
C ARG A 165 10.95 4.85 1.41
N THR A 166 11.85 4.61 2.36
CA THR A 166 13.22 5.16 2.42
C THR A 166 14.13 4.74 1.26
N GLN A 167 13.79 3.66 0.55
CA GLN A 167 14.54 3.14 -0.62
C GLN A 167 14.63 4.11 -1.80
N TYR A 168 13.94 5.25 -1.72
CA TYR A 168 13.81 6.17 -2.85
C TYR A 168 14.57 7.47 -2.70
N LYS A 169 15.50 7.60 -1.74
CA LYS A 169 16.22 8.87 -1.52
C LYS A 169 16.85 9.37 -2.83
N ASP A 170 17.69 8.57 -3.46
CA ASP A 170 18.36 8.93 -4.71
C ASP A 170 17.36 9.11 -5.88
N LEU A 171 16.34 8.27 -5.93
CA LEU A 171 15.30 8.34 -6.97
C LEU A 171 14.41 9.58 -6.79
N ALA A 172 14.10 9.95 -5.54
CA ALA A 172 13.38 11.16 -5.21
C ALA A 172 14.20 12.43 -5.52
N GLU A 173 15.51 12.38 -5.29
CA GLU A 173 16.43 13.47 -5.68
C GLU A 173 16.52 13.59 -7.20
N ASN A 174 16.62 12.49 -7.93
CA ASN A 174 16.59 12.47 -9.39
C ASN A 174 15.28 13.07 -9.95
N MET A 175 14.14 12.68 -9.38
CA MET A 175 12.83 13.21 -9.75
C MET A 175 12.76 14.73 -9.54
N ARG A 176 13.25 15.23 -8.40
CA ARG A 176 13.25 16.67 -8.12
C ARG A 176 14.25 17.44 -8.99
N THR A 177 15.37 16.83 -9.30
CA THR A 177 16.34 17.40 -10.25
C THR A 177 15.74 17.47 -11.65
N ALA A 178 14.98 16.46 -12.05
CA ALA A 178 14.29 16.43 -13.33
C ALA A 178 13.21 17.52 -13.46
N LEU A 179 12.53 17.83 -12.37
CA LEU A 179 11.35 18.69 -12.32
C LEU A 179 11.45 19.71 -11.16
N PRO A 180 12.38 20.68 -11.24
CA PRO A 180 12.71 21.56 -10.12
C PRO A 180 11.57 22.48 -9.68
N ASN A 181 10.65 22.84 -10.60
CA ASN A 181 9.52 23.72 -10.31
C ASN A 181 8.19 22.99 -10.19
N ALA A 182 8.19 21.65 -10.20
CA ALA A 182 6.95 20.88 -10.06
C ALA A 182 6.39 20.94 -8.63
N ASN A 183 5.11 20.61 -8.52
CA ASN A 183 4.34 20.64 -7.30
C ASN A 183 4.12 19.21 -6.80
N TYR A 184 4.49 18.90 -5.57
CA TYR A 184 4.56 17.55 -5.05
C TYR A 184 3.53 17.29 -3.96
N ILE A 185 2.81 16.19 -4.06
CA ILE A 185 1.84 15.70 -3.07
C ILE A 185 2.21 14.25 -2.73
N ALA A 186 2.28 13.93 -1.43
CA ALA A 186 2.40 12.57 -0.95
C ALA A 186 1.02 12.00 -0.63
N PHE A 187 0.70 10.83 -1.17
CA PHE A 187 -0.41 9.98 -0.72
C PHE A 187 0.17 8.80 0.04
N THR A 188 -0.24 8.59 1.28
CA THR A 188 0.28 7.49 2.10
C THR A 188 -0.74 6.99 3.10
N GLY A 189 -0.68 5.69 3.43
CA GLY A 189 -1.43 5.09 4.54
C GLY A 189 -0.64 5.10 5.85
N THR A 190 0.68 5.18 5.76
CA THR A 190 1.63 5.03 6.87
C THR A 190 2.76 6.06 6.73
N PRO A 191 2.54 7.34 7.09
CA PRO A 191 3.62 8.32 7.03
C PRO A 191 4.69 8.00 8.06
N LEU A 192 5.94 8.34 7.75
CA LEU A 192 7.04 8.23 8.70
C LEU A 192 6.85 9.26 9.82
N LEU A 193 6.54 8.77 11.00
CA LEU A 193 6.37 9.55 12.23
C LEU A 193 7.68 9.55 13.03
N GLY A 194 7.83 10.49 13.96
CA GLY A 194 8.98 10.57 14.86
C GLY A 194 10.15 11.41 14.35
N SER A 195 11.37 11.05 14.74
CA SER A 195 12.61 11.79 14.42
C SER A 195 12.90 11.86 12.92
N LYS A 196 12.41 10.90 12.15
CA LYS A 196 12.56 10.81 10.68
C LYS A 196 11.35 11.38 9.94
N ARG A 197 10.89 12.59 10.26
CA ARG A 197 9.81 13.28 9.53
C ARG A 197 10.17 13.64 8.08
N LEU A 198 10.82 12.70 7.39
CA LEU A 198 11.30 12.89 6.01
C LEU A 198 10.15 13.18 5.04
N THR A 199 8.99 12.55 5.23
CA THR A 199 7.83 12.79 4.37
C THR A 199 7.43 14.27 4.39
N ASN A 200 7.35 14.89 5.57
CA ASN A 200 6.98 16.30 5.69
C ASN A 200 8.07 17.25 5.17
N GLN A 201 9.34 16.89 5.30
CA GLN A 201 10.44 17.69 4.74
C GLN A 201 10.36 17.75 3.22
N TRP A 202 9.98 16.65 2.59
CA TRP A 202 9.89 16.53 1.14
C TRP A 202 8.60 17.09 0.55
N PHE A 203 7.47 16.91 1.21
CA PHE A 203 6.14 17.20 0.65
C PHE A 203 5.40 18.34 1.36
N GLY A 204 5.86 18.79 2.52
CA GLY A 204 5.19 19.83 3.33
C GLY A 204 4.31 19.24 4.44
N ASN A 205 3.44 20.06 5.00
CA ASN A 205 2.58 19.69 6.12
C ASN A 205 1.49 18.69 5.72
N TYR A 206 0.88 18.04 6.71
CA TYR A 206 -0.32 17.24 6.51
C TYR A 206 -1.48 18.14 6.07
N VAL A 207 -2.05 17.86 4.91
CA VAL A 207 -3.23 18.56 4.38
C VAL A 207 -4.53 17.82 4.72
N SER A 208 -4.41 16.53 4.97
CA SER A 208 -5.53 15.70 5.41
C SER A 208 -5.00 14.50 6.18
N GLU A 209 -5.66 14.23 7.32
CA GLU A 209 -5.39 13.06 8.15
C GLU A 209 -6.68 12.25 8.31
N TYR A 210 -6.60 10.98 8.00
CA TYR A 210 -7.64 10.01 8.26
C TYR A 210 -6.98 8.71 8.71
N ASN A 211 -6.74 8.63 10.00
CA ASN A 211 -5.99 7.54 10.60
C ASN A 211 -6.83 6.27 10.77
N PHE A 212 -6.17 5.20 11.24
CA PHE A 212 -6.81 3.90 11.41
C PHE A 212 -7.96 3.93 12.42
N ALA A 213 -7.81 4.65 13.54
CA ALA A 213 -8.84 4.74 14.58
C ALA A 213 -10.13 5.40 14.03
N GLN A 214 -10.00 6.53 13.33
CA GLN A 214 -11.11 7.20 12.65
C GLN A 214 -11.78 6.31 11.61
N SER A 215 -10.99 5.52 10.89
CA SER A 215 -11.52 4.61 9.87
C SER A 215 -12.31 3.44 10.47
N VAL A 216 -11.93 2.98 11.65
CA VAL A 216 -12.69 1.97 12.41
C VAL A 216 -13.97 2.56 12.98
N GLU A 217 -13.92 3.76 13.55
CA GLU A 217 -15.08 4.49 14.04
C GLU A 217 -16.14 4.72 12.95
N ASP A 218 -15.69 5.12 11.76
CA ASP A 218 -16.55 5.33 10.58
C ASP A 218 -17.04 4.02 9.94
N GLY A 219 -16.64 2.85 10.45
CA GLY A 219 -16.95 1.55 9.86
C GLY A 219 -16.34 1.34 8.46
N SER A 220 -15.33 2.11 8.11
CA SER A 220 -14.63 2.00 6.81
C SER A 220 -13.55 0.91 6.80
N THR A 221 -13.03 0.58 7.96
CA THR A 221 -12.07 -0.51 8.20
C THR A 221 -12.55 -1.34 9.39
N VAL A 222 -12.22 -2.62 9.40
CA VAL A 222 -12.51 -3.49 10.54
C VAL A 222 -11.45 -3.32 11.62
N PRO A 223 -11.80 -3.45 12.91
CA PRO A 223 -10.81 -3.44 13.98
C PRO A 223 -9.83 -4.59 13.82
N LEU A 224 -8.56 -4.37 14.19
CA LEU A 224 -7.52 -5.37 14.20
C LEU A 224 -7.37 -5.94 15.60
N PHE A 225 -7.36 -7.26 15.67
CA PHE A 225 -7.02 -8.00 16.89
C PHE A 225 -5.68 -8.68 16.67
N TYR A 226 -4.71 -8.35 17.51
CA TYR A 226 -3.38 -8.91 17.46
C TYR A 226 -3.22 -10.00 18.51
N SER A 227 -2.75 -11.19 18.10
CA SER A 227 -2.38 -12.27 19.00
C SER A 227 -1.00 -12.78 18.61
N ARG A 228 -0.01 -12.57 19.48
CA ARG A 228 1.35 -13.05 19.28
C ARG A 228 1.42 -14.53 19.65
N ARG A 229 1.89 -15.35 18.72
CA ARG A 229 2.18 -16.78 18.94
C ARG A 229 3.62 -17.03 18.55
N VAL A 230 4.46 -17.29 19.54
CA VAL A 230 5.88 -17.54 19.34
C VAL A 230 6.10 -19.05 19.32
N PRO A 231 6.68 -19.63 18.24
CA PRO A 231 7.06 -21.03 18.26
C PRO A 231 8.19 -21.22 19.27
N GLU A 232 8.09 -22.24 20.12
CA GLU A 232 9.14 -22.64 21.07
C GLU A 232 10.36 -23.22 20.35
N VAL A 233 11.08 -22.39 19.63
CA VAL A 233 12.34 -22.75 18.97
C VAL A 233 13.38 -21.79 19.52
N GLY A 234 14.23 -22.30 20.42
CA GLY A 234 15.18 -21.57 21.23
C GLY A 234 15.97 -20.46 20.55
N LEU A 235 15.45 -19.26 20.68
CA LEU A 235 16.22 -18.04 20.79
C LEU A 235 15.98 -17.54 22.21
N GLU A 236 17.03 -17.35 22.96
CA GLU A 236 16.99 -16.88 24.35
C GLU A 236 16.55 -15.41 24.49
N ASN A 237 16.25 -14.73 23.39
CA ASN A 237 15.83 -13.34 23.39
C ASN A 237 14.41 -13.20 22.80
N ASP A 238 13.43 -13.02 23.67
CA ASP A 238 12.02 -12.84 23.31
C ASP A 238 11.75 -11.50 22.56
N PHE A 239 12.70 -10.57 22.57
CA PHE A 239 12.58 -9.21 22.02
C PHE A 239 13.44 -8.97 20.78
N LEU A 240 14.10 -10.00 20.24
CA LEU A 240 15.05 -9.84 19.13
C LEU A 240 14.42 -9.21 17.89
N ASP A 241 13.15 -9.48 17.61
CA ASP A 241 12.44 -8.93 16.47
C ASP A 241 12.11 -7.44 16.68
N ASP A 242 11.80 -7.04 17.90
CA ASP A 242 11.52 -5.65 18.27
C ASP A 242 12.83 -4.84 18.32
N ASP A 243 13.90 -5.40 18.90
CA ASP A 243 15.24 -4.78 18.93
C ASP A 243 15.83 -4.56 17.54
N VAL A 244 15.60 -5.47 16.58
CA VAL A 244 16.06 -5.32 15.19
C VAL A 244 15.26 -4.25 14.44
N VAL A 245 13.97 -4.17 14.67
CA VAL A 245 13.12 -3.12 14.10
C VAL A 245 13.52 -1.75 14.68
N ASP A 246 13.72 -1.66 15.98
CA ASP A 246 14.14 -0.42 16.65
C ASP A 246 15.52 0.05 16.19
N ILE A 247 16.49 -0.87 16.03
CA ILE A 247 17.82 -0.54 15.48
C ILE A 247 17.76 -0.08 14.03
N ILE A 248 16.89 -0.69 13.21
CA ILE A 248 16.67 -0.27 11.82
C ILE A 248 15.99 1.11 11.77
N GLU A 249 15.12 1.40 12.73
CA GLU A 249 14.36 2.66 12.77
C GLU A 249 15.13 3.83 13.40
N GLU A 250 16.04 3.59 14.34
CA GLU A 250 16.67 4.63 15.15
C GLU A 250 17.99 5.19 14.60
N GLU A 251 18.70 4.50 13.69
CA GLU A 251 20.06 4.92 13.35
C GLU A 251 20.27 5.33 11.88
N ASN A 252 20.92 6.49 11.69
CA ASN A 252 21.51 6.92 10.42
C ASN A 252 22.80 6.11 10.17
N LEU A 253 22.67 4.87 9.72
CA LEU A 253 23.78 3.97 9.51
C LEU A 253 24.63 4.39 8.30
N ASN A 254 25.95 4.38 8.47
CA ASN A 254 26.91 4.50 7.36
C ASN A 254 26.98 3.18 6.56
N GLU A 255 27.69 3.17 5.42
CA GLU A 255 27.77 1.98 4.54
C GLU A 255 28.32 0.72 5.24
N ASP A 256 29.22 0.86 6.21
CA ASP A 256 29.80 -0.27 6.96
C ASP A 256 28.83 -0.81 8.01
N GLU A 257 28.06 0.06 8.65
CA GLU A 257 27.01 -0.29 9.61
C GLU A 257 25.83 -0.97 8.90
N THR A 258 25.46 -0.48 7.72
CA THR A 258 24.45 -1.13 6.85
C THR A 258 24.89 -2.55 6.47
N ARG A 259 26.17 -2.73 6.15
CA ARG A 259 26.74 -4.05 5.84
C ARG A 259 26.76 -5.00 7.03
N LEU A 260 27.05 -4.49 8.25
CA LEU A 260 26.96 -5.27 9.49
C LEU A 260 25.53 -5.68 9.80
N LEU A 261 24.56 -4.78 9.55
CA LEU A 261 23.15 -5.05 9.71
C LEU A 261 22.63 -6.06 8.67
N GLU A 262 23.05 -5.94 7.41
CA GLU A 262 22.74 -6.91 6.36
C GLU A 262 23.29 -8.31 6.70
N ASN A 263 24.49 -8.39 7.27
CA ASN A 263 25.06 -9.66 7.72
C ASN A 263 24.36 -10.25 8.95
N SER A 264 23.88 -9.41 9.88
CA SER A 264 23.09 -9.87 11.02
C SER A 264 21.67 -10.26 10.59
N SER A 265 21.07 -9.51 9.66
CA SER A 265 19.78 -9.84 9.05
C SER A 265 19.83 -11.16 8.27
N SER A 266 20.96 -11.50 7.63
CA SER A 266 21.11 -12.80 6.96
C SER A 266 21.10 -13.97 7.95
N ARG A 267 21.69 -13.82 9.13
CA ARG A 267 21.64 -14.82 10.20
C ARG A 267 20.24 -14.96 10.78
N ILE A 268 19.52 -13.85 10.98
CA ILE A 268 18.12 -13.86 11.42
C ILE A 268 17.24 -14.55 10.38
N LEU A 269 17.46 -14.27 9.09
CA LEU A 269 16.73 -14.93 8.01
C LEU A 269 16.97 -16.43 7.98
N GLU A 270 18.18 -16.89 8.25
CA GLU A 270 18.47 -18.33 8.37
C GLU A 270 17.70 -18.97 9.52
N VAL A 271 17.64 -18.32 10.69
CA VAL A 271 16.86 -18.81 11.83
C VAL A 271 15.36 -18.83 11.51
N ILE A 272 14.85 -17.78 10.88
CA ILE A 272 13.44 -17.68 10.47
C ILE A 272 13.07 -18.81 9.50
N LYS A 273 13.99 -19.19 8.59
CA LYS A 273 13.79 -20.22 7.56
C LYS A 273 14.10 -21.65 8.00
N ARG A 274 14.47 -21.86 9.25
CA ARG A 274 14.76 -23.21 9.80
C ARG A 274 13.58 -24.15 9.59
N GLU A 275 13.87 -25.36 9.15
CA GLU A 275 12.84 -26.38 8.85
C GLU A 275 12.01 -26.73 10.09
N ASP A 276 12.65 -26.88 11.24
CA ASP A 276 11.97 -27.19 12.51
C ASP A 276 11.01 -26.07 12.95
N ARG A 277 11.40 -24.82 12.70
CA ARG A 277 10.54 -23.65 12.98
C ARG A 277 9.33 -23.59 12.05
N ILE A 278 9.56 -23.75 10.75
CA ILE A 278 8.49 -23.76 9.74
C ILE A 278 7.51 -24.91 10.03
N ASP A 279 8.02 -26.07 10.42
CA ASP A 279 7.23 -27.24 10.80
C ASP A 279 6.29 -26.94 11.98
N LYS A 280 6.84 -26.39 13.07
CA LYS A 280 6.07 -26.03 14.26
C LYS A 280 4.99 -24.99 13.94
N ILE A 281 5.33 -23.97 13.13
CA ILE A 281 4.36 -22.95 12.70
C ILE A 281 3.26 -23.59 11.86
N ALA A 282 3.60 -24.46 10.91
CA ALA A 282 2.62 -25.12 10.04
C ALA A 282 1.68 -26.02 10.86
N GLN A 283 2.23 -26.75 11.85
CA GLN A 283 1.46 -27.57 12.77
C GLN A 283 0.50 -26.73 13.62
N ASP A 284 0.97 -25.59 14.16
CA ASP A 284 0.15 -24.68 14.94
C ASP A 284 -0.97 -24.06 14.09
N ILE A 285 -0.68 -23.64 12.86
CA ILE A 285 -1.68 -23.13 11.94
C ILE A 285 -2.76 -24.18 11.67
N ALA A 286 -2.37 -25.42 11.35
CA ALA A 286 -3.29 -26.49 11.04
C ALA A 286 -4.20 -26.85 12.23
N HIS A 287 -3.67 -26.79 13.45
CA HIS A 287 -4.44 -27.06 14.68
C HIS A 287 -5.35 -25.89 15.06
N HIS A 288 -4.81 -24.68 15.08
CA HIS A 288 -5.52 -23.51 15.59
C HIS A 288 -6.56 -22.96 14.64
N PHE A 289 -6.26 -22.87 13.33
CA PHE A 289 -7.10 -22.21 12.36
C PHE A 289 -8.54 -22.76 12.29
N PRO A 290 -8.78 -24.08 12.27
CA PRO A 290 -10.13 -24.61 12.23
C PRO A 290 -10.90 -24.45 13.57
N ARG A 291 -10.18 -24.37 14.71
CA ARG A 291 -10.76 -24.26 16.06
C ARG A 291 -11.00 -22.84 16.56
N ARG A 292 -10.74 -21.83 15.74
CA ARG A 292 -10.88 -20.41 16.14
C ARG A 292 -12.31 -19.90 16.39
N GLY A 293 -13.32 -20.76 16.24
CA GLY A 293 -14.71 -20.47 16.58
C GLY A 293 -15.50 -19.66 15.53
N PHE A 294 -14.88 -19.19 14.44
CA PHE A 294 -15.56 -18.46 13.36
C PHE A 294 -15.10 -18.92 11.99
N LEU A 295 -15.99 -18.83 11.00
CA LEU A 295 -15.68 -19.10 9.61
C LEU A 295 -15.02 -17.88 8.96
N GLY A 296 -14.10 -18.13 8.04
CA GLY A 296 -13.43 -17.07 7.29
C GLY A 296 -12.16 -17.56 6.63
N LYS A 297 -11.59 -16.71 5.77
CA LYS A 297 -10.32 -16.99 5.09
C LYS A 297 -9.15 -16.59 5.97
N GLY A 298 -8.03 -17.31 5.84
CA GLY A 298 -6.74 -16.95 6.40
C GLY A 298 -5.75 -16.62 5.30
N MET A 299 -4.79 -15.77 5.61
CA MET A 299 -3.66 -15.49 4.74
C MET A 299 -2.38 -15.73 5.53
N VAL A 300 -1.53 -16.62 5.01
CA VAL A 300 -0.19 -16.87 5.56
C VAL A 300 0.81 -16.07 4.75
N VAL A 301 1.57 -15.22 5.43
CA VAL A 301 2.63 -14.41 4.82
C VAL A 301 3.97 -14.92 5.35
N SER A 302 4.84 -15.36 4.45
CA SER A 302 6.19 -15.83 4.77
C SER A 302 7.23 -14.78 4.35
N VAL A 303 8.45 -14.93 4.86
CA VAL A 303 9.56 -14.00 4.63
C VAL A 303 9.99 -13.91 3.15
N ASP A 304 9.83 -14.98 2.39
CA ASP A 304 10.09 -15.02 0.95
C ASP A 304 9.23 -16.07 0.22
N LYS A 305 9.33 -16.07 -1.12
CA LYS A 305 8.56 -16.98 -1.99
C LYS A 305 8.89 -18.46 -1.74
N TYR A 306 10.15 -18.79 -1.52
CA TYR A 306 10.58 -20.16 -1.25
C TYR A 306 10.03 -20.69 0.05
N THR A 307 10.12 -19.91 1.11
CA THR A 307 9.54 -20.23 2.41
C THR A 307 8.01 -20.33 2.33
N THR A 308 7.36 -19.52 1.48
CA THR A 308 5.90 -19.62 1.26
C THR A 308 5.51 -20.98 0.67
N VAL A 309 6.25 -21.48 -0.32
CA VAL A 309 5.98 -22.80 -0.92
C VAL A 309 6.18 -23.91 0.11
N LYS A 310 7.29 -23.88 0.85
CA LYS A 310 7.52 -24.84 1.95
C LYS A 310 6.43 -24.82 3.01
N MET A 311 6.02 -23.62 3.43
CA MET A 311 4.95 -23.45 4.40
C MET A 311 3.63 -24.03 3.87
N TYR A 312 3.31 -23.82 2.61
CA TYR A 312 2.12 -24.37 1.97
C TYR A 312 2.12 -25.92 2.06
N ASP A 313 3.20 -26.55 1.62
CA ASP A 313 3.30 -28.01 1.61
C ASP A 313 3.17 -28.60 3.03
N LYS A 314 3.83 -27.96 4.01
CA LYS A 314 3.77 -28.38 5.42
C LYS A 314 2.38 -28.17 6.03
N VAL A 315 1.74 -27.03 5.76
CA VAL A 315 0.36 -26.79 6.22
C VAL A 315 -0.60 -27.80 5.62
N GLN A 316 -0.50 -28.14 4.33
CA GLN A 316 -1.33 -29.18 3.71
C GLN A 316 -1.11 -30.55 4.39
N HIS A 317 0.14 -30.91 4.66
CA HIS A 317 0.45 -32.15 5.35
C HIS A 317 -0.20 -32.22 6.76
N TYR A 318 0.02 -31.20 7.59
CA TYR A 318 -0.54 -31.15 8.94
C TYR A 318 -2.07 -30.98 8.95
N TRP A 319 -2.61 -30.31 7.94
CA TRP A 319 -4.06 -30.20 7.77
C TRP A 319 -4.74 -31.55 7.54
N ALA A 320 -4.13 -32.42 6.74
CA ALA A 320 -4.62 -33.78 6.53
C ALA A 320 -4.63 -34.59 7.84
N ILE A 321 -3.56 -34.48 8.64
CA ILE A 321 -3.46 -35.13 9.95
C ILE A 321 -4.52 -34.59 10.90
N GLU A 322 -4.71 -33.28 10.94
CA GLU A 322 -5.65 -32.62 11.85
C GLU A 322 -7.10 -32.96 11.49
N LYS A 323 -7.44 -33.05 10.21
CA LYS A 323 -8.74 -33.55 9.75
C LYS A 323 -9.05 -34.95 10.29
N GLN A 324 -8.06 -35.85 10.28
CA GLN A 324 -8.24 -37.20 10.81
C GLN A 324 -8.48 -37.16 12.34
N LYS A 325 -7.74 -36.35 13.08
CA LYS A 325 -7.94 -36.17 14.53
C LYS A 325 -9.35 -35.66 14.84
N ILE A 326 -9.79 -34.61 14.12
CA ILE A 326 -11.13 -34.03 14.30
C ILE A 326 -12.21 -35.06 13.98
N MET A 327 -12.03 -35.91 12.97
CA MET A 327 -12.95 -37.01 12.66
C MET A 327 -13.02 -38.02 13.80
N GLN A 328 -11.89 -38.39 14.41
CA GLN A 328 -11.85 -39.29 15.57
C GLN A 328 -12.52 -38.64 16.78
N GLU A 329 -12.20 -37.39 17.09
CA GLU A 329 -12.85 -36.60 18.16
C GLU A 329 -14.37 -36.56 17.98
N ARG A 330 -14.86 -36.32 16.76
CA ARG A 330 -16.30 -36.32 16.43
C ARG A 330 -16.94 -37.67 16.70
N ASN A 331 -16.27 -38.77 16.30
CA ASN A 331 -16.84 -40.12 16.46
C ASN A 331 -16.89 -40.54 17.94
N SER A 332 -15.99 -40.03 18.78
CA SER A 332 -15.96 -40.28 20.22
C SER A 332 -16.71 -39.25 21.06
N ALA A 333 -17.28 -38.21 20.45
CA ALA A 333 -17.96 -37.13 21.15
C ALA A 333 -19.21 -37.62 21.88
N ALA A 334 -19.33 -37.30 23.17
CA ALA A 334 -20.37 -37.75 24.06
C ALA A 334 -21.72 -37.03 23.79
N THR A 335 -21.70 -35.75 23.40
CA THR A 335 -22.91 -34.94 23.19
C THR A 335 -23.16 -34.64 21.71
N LYS A 336 -24.43 -34.37 21.38
CA LYS A 336 -24.83 -33.98 20.03
C LYS A 336 -24.17 -32.60 19.66
N GLU A 337 -24.15 -31.65 20.59
CA GLU A 337 -23.60 -30.34 20.39
C GLU A 337 -22.09 -30.39 20.03
N GLN A 338 -21.33 -31.24 20.73
CA GLN A 338 -19.91 -31.46 20.38
C GLN A 338 -19.76 -32.07 18.99
N ARG A 339 -20.57 -32.99 18.59
CA ARG A 339 -20.57 -33.58 17.23
C ARG A 339 -20.90 -32.57 16.16
N ASP A 340 -21.89 -31.74 16.41
CA ASP A 340 -22.33 -30.70 15.45
C ASP A 340 -21.23 -29.63 15.27
N GLU A 341 -20.56 -29.24 16.36
CA GLU A 341 -19.44 -28.29 16.31
C GLU A 341 -18.24 -28.87 15.53
N LEU A 342 -17.84 -30.12 15.83
CA LEU A 342 -16.74 -30.78 15.10
C LEU A 342 -17.11 -31.03 13.63
N THR A 343 -18.38 -31.31 13.33
CA THR A 343 -18.87 -31.40 11.94
C THR A 343 -18.78 -30.07 11.23
N ARG A 344 -19.12 -28.96 11.90
CA ARG A 344 -18.95 -27.61 11.37
C ARG A 344 -17.50 -27.30 11.04
N ILE A 345 -16.56 -27.67 11.91
CA ILE A 345 -15.13 -27.50 11.70
C ILE A 345 -14.63 -28.32 10.50
N LEU A 346 -15.08 -29.57 10.37
CA LEU A 346 -14.70 -30.43 9.23
C LEU A 346 -15.23 -29.94 7.89
N ASN A 347 -16.41 -29.33 7.89
CA ASN A 347 -17.07 -28.80 6.69
C ASN A 347 -16.67 -27.32 6.40
N ALA A 348 -15.89 -26.71 7.28
CA ALA A 348 -15.30 -25.40 6.98
C ALA A 348 -14.43 -25.54 5.71
N PRO A 349 -14.69 -24.75 4.65
CA PRO A 349 -14.06 -24.97 3.37
C PRO A 349 -12.54 -24.80 3.46
N ALA A 350 -11.84 -25.93 3.53
CA ALA A 350 -10.39 -26.00 3.30
C ALA A 350 -10.08 -25.91 1.78
N GLU A 351 -11.11 -25.99 0.96
CA GLU A 351 -11.08 -26.00 -0.48
C GLU A 351 -11.78 -24.77 -1.04
N ASP A 352 -11.08 -23.65 -1.07
CA ASP A 352 -11.23 -22.76 -2.21
C ASP A 352 -10.15 -23.19 -3.22
N GLU A 353 -10.52 -23.83 -4.31
CA GLU A 353 -9.65 -24.25 -5.42
C GLU A 353 -8.90 -23.09 -6.10
N ARG A 354 -8.93 -21.91 -5.48
CA ARG A 354 -8.27 -20.68 -5.88
C ARG A 354 -7.17 -20.24 -4.91
N CYS A 355 -6.39 -21.19 -4.40
CA CYS A 355 -5.01 -20.87 -4.04
C CYS A 355 -4.23 -20.64 -5.34
N HIS A 356 -4.45 -19.50 -5.97
CA HIS A 356 -3.50 -19.00 -6.94
C HIS A 356 -2.25 -18.59 -6.15
N ALA A 357 -1.34 -19.52 -5.92
CA ALA A 357 0.07 -19.18 -5.86
C ALA A 357 0.30 -18.33 -7.12
N GLY A 358 0.54 -17.03 -6.97
CA GLY A 358 0.73 -16.15 -8.10
C GLY A 358 1.76 -16.80 -9.03
N ARG A 359 1.30 -17.26 -10.18
CA ARG A 359 2.22 -17.74 -11.22
C ARG A 359 3.14 -16.56 -11.51
N PRO A 360 4.46 -16.74 -11.51
CA PRO A 360 5.34 -15.71 -12.02
C PRO A 360 4.94 -15.51 -13.48
N GLY A 361 4.31 -14.38 -13.76
CA GLY A 361 4.18 -13.89 -15.11
C GLY A 361 5.59 -13.64 -15.64
N TYR A 362 5.91 -14.26 -16.76
CA TYR A 362 7.09 -13.99 -17.56
C TYR A 362 7.12 -12.53 -18.00
#